data_0abb22cdf79564cfc06fcc6e2232b809
#
_entry.id   0abb22cdf79564cfc06fcc6e2232b809
#
_cell.length_a   1.000
_cell.length_b   1.000
_cell.length_c   1.000
_cell.angle_alpha   90.00
_cell.angle_beta   90.00
_cell.angle_gamma   90.00
#
_symmetry.space_group_name_H-M   'P 1'
#
loop_
_entity.id
_entity.type
_entity.pdbx_description
1 polymer ?
#
loop_
_entity_poly.entity_id
_entity_poly.type
_entity_poly.pdbx_seq_one_letter_code
_entity_poly.pdbx_strand_id
1 'polypeptide(L)' 'MEYTNSQIRNLIAEHIHSERDRKILERRLIDGITFEKLAEEFDMSVRQMQNIVKKNENFLFKHLK' A
#
# COMPACT_ATOMS: atom_id res chain seq x y z
N MET A 1 10.68 14.31 2.88
CA MET A 1 10.58 14.32 1.42
C MET A 1 9.24 13.79 0.96
N GLU A 2 8.62 14.49 0.07
CA GLU A 2 7.31 14.10 -0.41
C GLU A 2 7.41 13.50 -1.81
N TYR A 3 6.64 12.46 -2.01
CA TYR A 3 6.56 11.79 -3.31
C TYR A 3 5.23 12.12 -3.96
N THR A 4 5.24 12.31 -5.28
CA THR A 4 4.00 12.50 -6.02
C THR A 4 3.26 11.18 -6.10
N ASN A 5 1.96 11.25 -6.38
CA ASN A 5 1.16 10.04 -6.54
C ASN A 5 1.70 9.16 -7.67
N SER A 6 2.19 9.79 -8.73
CA SER A 6 2.79 9.04 -9.85
C SER A 6 4.02 8.26 -9.41
N GLN A 7 4.87 8.89 -8.59
CA GLN A 7 6.06 8.22 -8.08
C GLN A 7 5.70 7.05 -7.18
N ILE A 8 4.73 7.24 -6.30
CA ILE A 8 4.27 6.17 -5.41
C ILE A 8 3.71 5.01 -6.22
N ARG A 9 2.88 5.32 -7.22
CA ARG A 9 2.27 4.31 -8.08
C ARG A 9 3.33 3.51 -8.84
N ASN A 10 4.34 4.20 -9.37
CA ASN A 10 5.42 3.54 -10.08
C ASN A 10 6.23 2.62 -9.17
N LEU A 11 6.52 3.08 -7.95
CA LEU A 11 7.23 2.25 -6.97
C LEU A 11 6.46 1.00 -6.63
N ILE A 12 5.16 1.13 -6.41
CA ILE A 12 4.31 0.00 -6.12
C ILE A 12 4.31 -0.99 -7.28
N ALA A 13 4.14 -0.48 -8.50
CA ALA A 13 4.13 -1.34 -9.69
C ALA A 13 5.47 -2.05 -9.90
N GLU A 14 6.55 -1.38 -9.57
CA GLU A 14 7.89 -1.91 -9.80
C GLU A 14 8.30 -2.94 -8.76
N HIS A 15 7.94 -2.71 -7.49
CA HIS A 15 8.46 -3.53 -6.39
C HIS A 15 7.45 -4.49 -5.80
N ILE A 16 6.16 -4.26 -5.95
CA ILE A 16 5.13 -5.13 -5.38
C ILE A 16 4.53 -5.98 -6.49
N HIS A 17 4.70 -7.28 -6.37
CA HIS A 17 4.28 -8.21 -7.43
C HIS A 17 2.85 -8.72 -7.27
N SER A 18 2.29 -8.67 -6.07
CA SER A 18 0.91 -9.11 -5.83
C SER A 18 -0.07 -8.02 -6.25
N GLU A 19 -0.99 -8.35 -7.17
CA GLU A 19 -2.02 -7.41 -7.59
C GLU A 19 -2.86 -6.92 -6.43
N ARG A 20 -3.21 -7.84 -5.52
CA ARG A 20 -3.99 -7.48 -4.35
C ARG A 20 -3.24 -6.45 -3.49
N ASP A 21 -1.97 -6.73 -3.22
CA ASP A 21 -1.16 -5.84 -2.39
C ASP A 21 -0.96 -4.48 -3.06
N ARG A 22 -0.78 -4.46 -4.38
CA ARG A 22 -0.68 -3.22 -5.12
C ARG A 22 -1.91 -2.35 -4.94
N LYS A 23 -3.09 -2.95 -5.07
CA LYS A 23 -4.35 -2.22 -4.92
C LYS A 23 -4.51 -1.71 -3.49
N ILE A 24 -4.16 -2.53 -2.52
CA ILE A 24 -4.24 -2.13 -1.11
C ILE A 24 -3.36 -0.91 -0.86
N LEU A 25 -2.12 -0.97 -1.34
CA LEU A 25 -1.17 0.13 -1.14
C LEU A 25 -1.60 1.40 -1.86
N GLU A 26 -2.11 1.27 -3.09
CA GLU A 26 -2.60 2.43 -3.83
C GLU A 26 -3.76 3.10 -3.09
N ARG A 27 -4.70 2.31 -2.60
CA ARG A 27 -5.84 2.86 -1.86
C ARG A 27 -5.38 3.52 -0.56
N ARG A 28 -4.41 2.94 0.11
CA ARG A 28 -3.92 3.48 1.38
C ARG A 28 -3.02 4.70 1.20
N LEU A 29 -2.03 4.61 0.29
CA LEU A 29 -1.01 5.64 0.16
C LEU A 29 -1.40 6.79 -0.75
N ILE A 30 -2.19 6.52 -1.77
CA ILE A 30 -2.60 7.54 -2.72
C ILE A 30 -3.98 8.11 -2.36
N ASP A 31 -4.95 7.24 -2.15
CA ASP A 31 -6.32 7.69 -1.84
C ASP A 31 -6.51 8.01 -0.36
N GLY A 32 -5.65 7.49 0.50
CA GLY A 32 -5.69 7.82 1.92
C GLY A 32 -6.86 7.25 2.70
N ILE A 33 -7.43 6.13 2.25
CA ILE A 33 -8.57 5.54 2.95
C ILE A 33 -8.12 4.83 4.23
N THR A 34 -9.04 4.70 5.17
CA THR A 34 -8.74 4.10 6.47
C THR A 34 -8.56 2.60 6.36
N PHE A 35 -7.93 2.02 7.40
CA PHE A 35 -7.77 0.56 7.45
C PHE A 35 -9.11 -0.16 7.54
N GLU A 36 -10.09 0.44 8.21
CA GLU A 36 -11.44 -0.12 8.30
C GLU A 36 -12.07 -0.22 6.91
N LYS A 37 -11.93 0.82 6.12
CA LYS A 37 -12.45 0.84 4.75
C LYS A 37 -11.73 -0.17 3.87
N LEU A 38 -10.41 -0.24 4.00
CA LEU A 38 -9.64 -1.23 3.25
C LEU A 38 -10.05 -2.65 3.60
N ALA A 39 -10.23 -2.91 4.89
CA ALA A 39 -10.65 -4.23 5.35
C ALA A 39 -11.99 -4.62 4.75
N GLU A 40 -12.92 -3.68 4.69
CA GLU A 40 -14.23 -3.91 4.08
C GLU A 40 -14.11 -4.21 2.59
N GLU A 41 -13.33 -3.40 1.89
CA GLU A 41 -13.18 -3.55 0.43
C GLU A 41 -12.57 -4.89 0.04
N PHE A 42 -11.64 -5.36 0.84
CA PHE A 42 -10.89 -6.57 0.50
C PHE A 42 -11.33 -7.79 1.30
N ASP A 43 -12.41 -7.64 2.09
CA ASP A 43 -12.96 -8.73 2.89
C ASP A 43 -11.90 -9.36 3.80
N MET A 44 -11.18 -8.51 4.50
CA MET A 44 -10.12 -8.92 5.42
C MET A 44 -10.29 -8.20 6.75
N SER A 45 -9.59 -8.69 7.78
CA SER A 45 -9.62 -8.00 9.07
C SER A 45 -8.74 -6.76 9.03
N VAL A 46 -9.03 -5.81 9.93
CA VAL A 46 -8.22 -4.59 10.04
C VAL A 46 -6.77 -4.94 10.34
N ARG A 47 -6.56 -5.91 11.21
CA ARG A 47 -5.22 -6.33 11.59
C ARG A 47 -4.44 -6.90 10.41
N GLN A 48 -5.08 -7.74 9.60
CA GLN A 48 -4.46 -8.27 8.40
C GLN A 48 -4.07 -7.15 7.44
N MET A 49 -4.97 -6.18 7.30
CA MET A 49 -4.74 -5.05 6.43
C MET A 49 -3.54 -4.22 6.91
N GLN A 50 -3.48 -3.96 8.21
CA GLN A 50 -2.35 -3.24 8.80
C GLN A 50 -1.02 -3.97 8.56
N ASN A 51 -1.02 -5.29 8.75
CA ASN A 51 0.17 -6.10 8.53
C ASN A 51 0.64 -6.04 7.08
N ILE A 52 -0.28 -6.14 6.14
CA ILE A 52 0.05 -6.09 4.71
C ILE A 52 0.63 -4.74 4.34
N VAL A 53 -0.03 -3.68 4.76
CA VAL A 53 0.42 -2.32 4.43
C VAL A 53 1.77 -2.04 5.07
N LYS A 54 1.93 -2.36 6.33
CA LYS A 54 3.17 -2.10 7.05
C LYS A 54 4.34 -2.85 6.43
N LYS A 55 4.15 -4.12 6.12
CA LYS A 55 5.18 -4.95 5.50
C LYS A 55 5.62 -4.36 4.15
N ASN A 56 4.66 -4.00 3.34
CA ASN A 56 4.95 -3.50 2.00
C ASN A 56 5.52 -2.08 2.03
N GLU A 57 5.06 -1.24 2.95
CA GLU A 57 5.64 0.09 3.13
C GLU A 57 7.11 -0.01 3.51
N ASN A 58 7.44 -0.87 4.46
CA ASN A 58 8.82 -1.07 4.87
C ASN A 58 9.68 -1.52 3.69
N PHE A 59 9.16 -2.42 2.87
CA PHE A 59 9.87 -2.90 1.70
C PHE A 59 10.10 -1.77 0.69
N LEU A 60 9.07 -0.99 0.40
CA LEU A 60 9.16 0.10 -0.57
C LEU A 60 10.14 1.17 -0.11
N PHE A 61 10.02 1.63 1.12
CA PHE A 61 10.85 2.73 1.60
C PHE A 61 12.29 2.32 1.80
N LYS A 62 12.54 1.05 1.98
CA LYS A 62 13.90 0.53 2.02
C LYS A 62 14.61 0.73 0.68
N HIS A 63 13.87 0.69 -0.41
CA HIS A 63 14.43 0.83 -1.76
C HIS A 63 14.51 2.28 -2.23
N LEU A 64 14.05 3.22 -1.41
CA LEU A 64 14.02 4.63 -1.76
C LEU A 64 15.26 5.41 -1.33
N LYS A 65 16.20 4.78 -0.72
CA LYS A 65 17.43 5.46 -0.26
C LYS A 65 18.41 5.69 -1.39
#